data_715e5619bc947fc84348fde094153d68
#
_entry.id   715e5619bc947fc84348fde094153d68
#
_cell.length_a   1.000
_cell.length_b   1.000
_cell.length_c   1.000
_cell.angle_alpha   90.00
_cell.angle_beta   90.00
_cell.angle_gamma   90.00
#
_symmetry.space_group_name_H-M   'P 1'
#
loop_
_entity.id
_entity.type
_entity.pdbx_description
1 polymer ?
#
loop_
_entity_poly.entity_id
_entity_poly.type
_entity_poly.pdbx_seq_one_letter_code
_entity_poly.pdbx_strand_id
1 'polypeptide(L)'
;AREALEMADLRDWNVRLMGNVTAKTTEINEDGVTTTEVKMPDTRATVRTNPRTGETEYLGTVGRKYTPVQIEAYEKVLDLARTESGAVFHKAGAYDGGRKFFISMSLPGVTRIGGIDEHHMHLTLFGSHDGSSSNSLHIGPTRLDCGNMQRIIIAGAKHKVSVPHTASALKKLVTLEHELAVLFDWQDAFEREAERMLNTPL
;
A
#
# COMPACT_ATOMS: atom_id res chain seq x y z
N ALA A 1 7.58 2.25 14.15
CA ALA A 1 7.49 2.03 12.70
C ALA A 1 8.87 2.03 12.03
N ARG A 2 9.69 3.00 12.34
CA ARG A 2 10.98 3.23 11.65
C ARG A 2 11.81 1.95 11.49
N GLU A 3 12.11 1.26 12.60
CA GLU A 3 12.91 0.03 12.59
C GLU A 3 12.29 -1.07 11.72
N ALA A 4 10.96 -1.23 11.77
CA ALA A 4 10.24 -2.21 10.95
C ALA A 4 10.36 -1.91 9.45
N LEU A 5 10.35 -0.63 9.07
CA LEU A 5 10.55 -0.21 7.67
C LEU A 5 12.01 -0.43 7.22
N GLU A 6 12.99 -0.15 8.09
CA GLU A 6 14.40 -0.40 7.83
C GLU A 6 14.67 -1.90 7.61
N MET A 7 14.16 -2.75 8.49
CA MET A 7 14.30 -4.21 8.38
C MET A 7 13.65 -4.79 7.12
N ALA A 8 12.61 -4.13 6.60
CA ALA A 8 11.90 -4.55 5.39
C ALA A 8 12.43 -3.90 4.10
N ASP A 9 13.54 -3.14 4.17
CA ASP A 9 14.08 -2.33 3.06
C ASP A 9 13.05 -1.36 2.43
N LEU A 10 12.15 -0.83 3.24
CA LEU A 10 11.10 0.10 2.83
C LEU A 10 11.43 1.56 3.14
N ARG A 11 12.60 1.86 3.69
CA ARG A 11 13.08 3.21 3.92
C ARG A 11 14.06 3.68 2.85
N ASP A 12 14.21 4.99 2.80
CA ASP A 12 15.19 5.69 1.97
C ASP A 12 15.05 5.42 0.46
N TRP A 13 13.82 5.08 0.06
CA TRP A 13 13.51 4.87 -1.36
C TRP A 13 13.64 6.15 -2.17
N ASN A 14 13.46 7.31 -1.54
CA ASN A 14 13.54 8.61 -2.20
C ASN A 14 12.78 8.59 -3.55
N VAL A 15 11.50 8.22 -3.49
CA VAL A 15 10.66 8.13 -4.69
C VAL A 15 10.48 9.52 -5.26
N ARG A 16 10.82 9.66 -6.52
CA ARG A 16 10.83 10.95 -7.21
C ARG A 16 10.36 10.83 -8.66
N LEU A 17 10.03 11.97 -9.24
CA LEU A 17 9.66 12.05 -10.64
C LEU A 17 10.88 12.42 -11.48
N MET A 18 11.11 11.68 -12.56
CA MET A 18 12.00 12.09 -13.63
C MET A 18 11.18 12.62 -14.82
N GLY A 19 11.69 13.68 -15.46
CA GLY A 19 10.97 14.37 -16.52
C GLY A 19 10.94 13.61 -17.85
N ASN A 20 10.02 14.01 -18.69
CA ASN A 20 9.88 13.71 -20.12
C ASN A 20 10.17 12.25 -20.52
N VAL A 21 9.14 11.42 -20.45
CA VAL A 21 9.20 10.05 -20.94
C VAL A 21 9.18 10.06 -22.46
N THR A 22 10.07 9.32 -23.07
CA THR A 22 10.16 9.13 -24.51
C THR A 22 10.09 7.64 -24.83
N ALA A 23 9.18 7.26 -25.71
CA ALA A 23 9.13 5.93 -26.28
C ALA A 23 10.08 5.84 -27.49
N LYS A 24 10.90 4.81 -27.54
CA LYS A 24 11.82 4.55 -28.63
C LYS A 24 11.57 3.16 -29.21
N THR A 25 11.28 3.08 -30.48
CA THR A 25 11.10 1.84 -31.23
C THR A 25 12.17 1.73 -32.30
N THR A 26 12.78 0.55 -32.40
CA THR A 26 13.73 0.23 -33.46
C THR A 26 13.16 -0.90 -34.29
N GLU A 27 12.97 -0.67 -35.57
CA GLU A 27 12.51 -1.64 -36.55
C GLU A 27 13.66 -2.00 -37.48
N ILE A 28 13.81 -3.30 -37.77
CA ILE A 28 14.80 -3.81 -38.70
C ILE A 28 14.04 -4.31 -39.93
N ASN A 29 14.21 -3.61 -41.07
CA ASN A 29 13.61 -3.93 -42.33
C ASN A 29 14.69 -4.34 -43.36
N GLU A 30 14.26 -4.80 -44.53
CA GLU A 30 15.19 -5.15 -45.62
C GLU A 30 16.07 -3.97 -46.03
N ASP A 31 15.57 -2.74 -45.88
CA ASP A 31 16.27 -1.49 -46.21
C ASP A 31 17.18 -0.94 -45.11
N GLY A 32 17.22 -1.62 -43.92
CA GLY A 32 18.05 -1.20 -42.80
C GLY A 32 17.33 -1.08 -41.46
N VAL A 33 17.96 -0.33 -40.55
CA VAL A 33 17.47 -0.12 -39.16
C VAL A 33 16.84 1.28 -39.11
N THR A 34 15.55 1.34 -38.78
CA THR A 34 14.84 2.60 -38.53
C THR A 34 14.54 2.75 -37.03
N THR A 35 14.92 3.88 -36.47
CA THR A 35 14.60 4.21 -35.07
C THR A 35 13.62 5.37 -35.04
N THR A 36 12.46 5.13 -34.39
CA THR A 36 11.43 6.16 -34.17
C THR A 36 11.41 6.53 -32.71
N GLU A 37 11.42 7.82 -32.40
CA GLU A 37 11.35 8.35 -31.05
C GLU A 37 10.12 9.26 -30.90
N VAL A 38 9.26 8.93 -29.93
CA VAL A 38 8.03 9.67 -29.65
C VAL A 38 8.09 10.20 -28.22
N LYS A 39 8.06 11.53 -28.08
CA LYS A 39 7.91 12.18 -26.78
C LYS A 39 6.49 11.97 -26.25
N MET A 40 6.37 11.57 -25.01
CA MET A 40 5.11 11.40 -24.31
C MET A 40 4.84 12.65 -23.45
N PRO A 41 4.07 13.64 -23.97
CA PRO A 41 3.78 14.85 -23.21
C PRO A 41 2.96 14.50 -21.97
N ASP A 42 3.11 15.30 -20.92
CA ASP A 42 2.37 15.16 -19.66
C ASP A 42 2.60 13.86 -18.88
N THR A 43 3.62 13.09 -19.24
CA THR A 43 4.04 11.90 -18.50
C THR A 43 5.37 12.11 -17.78
N ARG A 44 5.53 11.41 -16.66
CA ARG A 44 6.74 11.39 -15.85
C ARG A 44 7.07 9.94 -15.48
N ALA A 45 8.33 9.60 -15.41
CA ALA A 45 8.76 8.35 -14.82
C ALA A 45 8.84 8.51 -13.30
N THR A 46 8.25 7.58 -12.57
CA THR A 46 8.55 7.40 -11.14
C THR A 46 9.76 6.50 -11.00
N VAL A 47 10.68 6.92 -10.17
CA VAL A 47 11.91 6.17 -9.86
C VAL A 47 12.13 6.17 -8.36
N ARG A 48 12.87 5.17 -7.89
CA ARG A 48 13.36 5.12 -6.51
C ARG A 48 14.87 4.97 -6.47
N THR A 49 15.45 5.20 -5.32
CA THR A 49 16.77 4.70 -4.98
C THR A 49 16.61 3.33 -4.32
N ASN A 50 17.27 2.30 -4.84
CA ASN A 50 17.29 1.00 -4.18
C ASN A 50 18.07 1.11 -2.88
N PRO A 51 17.48 0.80 -1.70
CA PRO A 51 18.17 1.00 -0.43
C PRO A 51 19.37 0.07 -0.22
N ARG A 52 19.46 -1.04 -0.97
CA ARG A 52 20.57 -2.00 -0.88
C ARG A 52 21.73 -1.66 -1.81
N THR A 53 21.42 -1.24 -3.04
CA THR A 53 22.44 -1.03 -4.07
C THR A 53 22.79 0.45 -4.30
N GLY A 54 21.92 1.37 -3.87
CA GLY A 54 22.01 2.79 -4.16
C GLY A 54 21.65 3.17 -5.59
N GLU A 55 21.29 2.21 -6.44
CA GLU A 55 20.96 2.44 -7.83
C GLU A 55 19.58 3.08 -7.99
N THR A 56 19.42 3.84 -9.08
CA THR A 56 18.11 4.38 -9.45
C THR A 56 17.33 3.34 -10.25
N GLU A 57 16.17 2.96 -9.73
CA GLU A 57 15.27 1.97 -10.35
C GLU A 57 13.99 2.63 -10.85
N TYR A 58 13.56 2.25 -12.04
CA TYR A 58 12.28 2.64 -12.62
C TYR A 58 11.12 1.90 -11.97
N LEU A 59 10.08 2.63 -11.58
CA LEU A 59 8.87 2.06 -10.97
C LEU A 59 7.68 2.09 -11.92
N GLY A 60 7.47 3.18 -12.63
CA GLY A 60 6.32 3.32 -13.52
C GLY A 60 6.27 4.66 -14.25
N THR A 61 5.27 4.79 -15.11
CA THR A 61 4.96 6.04 -15.80
C THR A 61 3.64 6.60 -15.29
N VAL A 62 3.65 7.87 -14.88
CA VAL A 62 2.54 8.54 -14.24
C VAL A 62 2.19 9.86 -14.93
N GLY A 63 0.99 10.34 -14.70
CA GLY A 63 0.53 11.63 -15.23
C GLY A 63 1.14 12.82 -14.48
N ARG A 64 1.01 14.00 -15.06
CA ARG A 64 1.60 15.27 -14.62
C ARG A 64 1.18 15.70 -13.20
N LYS A 65 -0.01 15.28 -12.73
CA LYS A 65 -0.53 15.63 -11.39
C LYS A 65 -0.09 14.67 -10.28
N TYR A 66 0.62 13.60 -10.63
CA TYR A 66 1.09 12.64 -9.64
C TYR A 66 2.11 13.28 -8.71
N THR A 67 1.93 13.06 -7.42
CA THR A 67 2.87 13.48 -6.37
C THR A 67 3.26 12.24 -5.57
N PRO A 68 4.53 11.81 -5.58
CA PRO A 68 4.95 10.67 -4.78
C PRO A 68 4.70 10.89 -3.28
N VAL A 69 4.16 9.89 -2.61
CA VAL A 69 4.04 9.87 -1.15
C VAL A 69 5.10 8.90 -0.63
N GLN A 70 6.07 9.39 0.12
CA GLN A 70 7.14 8.55 0.67
C GLN A 70 6.55 7.56 1.68
N ILE A 71 7.15 6.37 1.78
CA ILE A 71 6.69 5.32 2.71
C ILE A 71 6.83 5.81 4.16
N GLU A 72 7.88 6.55 4.45
CA GLU A 72 8.15 7.16 5.76
C GLU A 72 7.04 8.11 6.23
N ALA A 73 6.28 8.68 5.32
CA ALA A 73 5.15 9.53 5.68
C ALA A 73 4.05 8.79 6.48
N TYR A 74 4.04 7.45 6.42
CA TYR A 74 3.11 6.61 7.17
C TYR A 74 3.63 6.22 8.55
N GLU A 75 4.89 6.50 8.91
CA GLU A 75 5.49 6.10 10.19
C GLU A 75 4.64 6.53 11.38
N LYS A 76 4.17 7.78 11.37
CA LYS A 76 3.34 8.30 12.45
C LYS A 76 2.01 7.57 12.58
N VAL A 77 1.36 7.25 11.46
CA VAL A 77 0.10 6.49 11.42
C VAL A 77 0.30 5.08 11.97
N LEU A 78 1.38 4.42 11.58
CA LEU A 78 1.72 3.07 12.05
C LEU A 78 2.12 3.04 13.53
N ASP A 79 2.86 4.05 14.00
CA ASP A 79 3.20 4.18 15.42
C ASP A 79 1.96 4.48 16.26
N LEU A 80 1.04 5.31 15.75
CA LEU A 80 -0.23 5.58 16.41
C LEU A 80 -1.08 4.30 16.51
N ALA A 81 -1.16 3.51 15.44
CA ALA A 81 -1.83 2.21 15.48
C ALA A 81 -1.23 1.30 16.57
N ARG A 82 0.10 1.27 16.70
CA ARG A 82 0.77 0.50 17.74
C ARG A 82 0.44 0.99 19.15
N THR A 83 0.44 2.29 19.39
CA THR A 83 0.25 2.87 20.73
C THR A 83 -1.21 2.88 21.15
N GLU A 84 -2.16 3.13 20.24
CA GLU A 84 -3.59 3.25 20.57
C GLU A 84 -4.30 1.89 20.62
N SER A 85 -3.95 0.96 19.70
CA SER A 85 -4.60 -0.35 19.64
C SER A 85 -3.74 -1.51 20.14
N GLY A 86 -2.46 -1.29 20.43
CA GLY A 86 -1.53 -2.37 20.74
C GLY A 86 -1.14 -3.23 19.53
N ALA A 87 -1.36 -2.73 18.31
CA ALA A 87 -0.99 -3.45 17.09
C ALA A 87 0.51 -3.76 17.02
N VAL A 88 0.86 -4.93 16.52
CA VAL A 88 2.25 -5.40 16.42
C VAL A 88 2.58 -5.64 14.94
N PHE A 89 3.75 -5.15 14.48
CA PHE A 89 4.22 -5.43 13.12
C PHE A 89 4.31 -6.93 12.88
N HIS A 90 3.67 -7.39 11.82
CA HIS A 90 3.62 -8.80 11.46
C HIS A 90 4.47 -9.10 10.23
N LYS A 91 4.26 -8.36 9.14
CA LYS A 91 4.96 -8.57 7.88
C LYS A 91 5.02 -7.27 7.07
N ALA A 92 6.16 -7.02 6.46
CA ALA A 92 6.31 -5.89 5.54
C ALA A 92 7.26 -6.26 4.40
N GLY A 93 7.12 -5.60 3.26
CA GLY A 93 8.00 -5.83 2.14
C GLY A 93 7.54 -5.15 0.85
N ALA A 94 8.41 -5.24 -0.14
CA ALA A 94 8.15 -4.79 -1.50
C ALA A 94 7.94 -5.99 -2.42
N TYR A 95 7.17 -5.79 -3.47
CA TYR A 95 6.91 -6.79 -4.51
C TYR A 95 6.73 -6.12 -5.87
N ASP A 96 6.51 -6.91 -6.93
CA ASP A 96 6.40 -6.42 -8.30
C ASP A 96 7.62 -5.56 -8.71
N GLY A 97 8.83 -6.07 -8.45
CA GLY A 97 10.07 -5.33 -8.75
C GLY A 97 10.24 -4.02 -7.96
N GLY A 98 9.69 -3.96 -6.74
CA GLY A 98 9.76 -2.75 -5.91
C GLY A 98 8.75 -1.66 -6.29
N ARG A 99 7.83 -1.93 -7.22
CA ARG A 99 6.80 -0.96 -7.62
C ARG A 99 5.72 -0.81 -6.56
N LYS A 100 5.50 -1.87 -5.78
CA LYS A 100 4.46 -1.96 -4.77
C LYS A 100 5.05 -2.40 -3.44
N PHE A 101 4.41 -1.99 -2.37
CA PHE A 101 4.78 -2.37 -1.01
C PHE A 101 3.56 -2.65 -0.15
N PHE A 102 3.79 -3.36 0.94
CA PHE A 102 2.79 -3.56 1.97
C PHE A 102 3.44 -3.55 3.35
N ILE A 103 2.64 -3.18 4.35
CA ILE A 103 2.99 -3.25 5.77
C ILE A 103 1.76 -3.77 6.49
N SER A 104 1.89 -4.91 7.17
CA SER A 104 0.81 -5.55 7.91
C SER A 104 1.15 -5.59 9.39
N MET A 105 0.16 -5.22 10.21
CA MET A 105 0.20 -5.29 11.67
C MET A 105 -0.92 -6.19 12.16
N SER A 106 -0.64 -7.05 13.13
CA SER A 106 -1.66 -7.82 13.84
C SER A 106 -2.27 -6.96 14.94
N LEU A 107 -3.58 -6.90 15.01
CA LEU A 107 -4.30 -6.26 16.10
C LEU A 107 -4.40 -7.22 17.28
N PRO A 108 -4.39 -6.74 18.54
CA PRO A 108 -4.56 -7.59 19.71
C PRO A 108 -5.97 -8.19 19.75
N GLY A 109 -6.07 -9.33 20.42
CA GLY A 109 -7.33 -10.05 20.54
C GLY A 109 -7.55 -11.07 19.42
N VAL A 110 -8.50 -11.94 19.67
CA VAL A 110 -8.95 -12.96 18.74
C VAL A 110 -10.46 -12.84 18.65
N THR A 111 -10.97 -12.54 17.49
CA THR A 111 -12.41 -12.58 17.24
C THR A 111 -12.82 -14.03 17.05
N ARG A 112 -13.71 -14.53 17.90
CA ARG A 112 -14.25 -15.91 17.83
C ARG A 112 -15.65 -15.88 17.26
N ILE A 113 -15.79 -16.39 16.06
CA ILE A 113 -17.09 -16.53 15.41
C ILE A 113 -17.67 -17.89 15.75
N GLY A 114 -18.86 -17.90 16.40
CA GLY A 114 -19.50 -19.14 16.87
C GLY A 114 -18.73 -19.88 17.96
N GLY A 115 -17.81 -19.22 18.65
CA GLY A 115 -16.98 -19.80 19.71
C GLY A 115 -15.92 -20.79 19.23
N ILE A 116 -15.83 -21.07 17.93
CA ILE A 116 -14.99 -22.14 17.36
C ILE A 116 -13.96 -21.56 16.37
N ASP A 117 -14.35 -20.59 15.53
CA ASP A 117 -13.50 -20.08 14.45
C ASP A 117 -12.75 -18.81 14.90
N GLU A 118 -11.45 -18.94 15.08
CA GLU A 118 -10.58 -17.86 15.57
C GLU A 118 -10.07 -17.02 14.42
N HIS A 119 -10.40 -15.72 14.43
CA HIS A 119 -9.92 -14.74 13.48
C HIS A 119 -9.02 -13.70 14.14
N HIS A 120 -7.82 -13.51 13.59
CA HIS A 120 -6.94 -12.42 13.95
C HIS A 120 -7.15 -11.25 13.00
N MET A 121 -7.44 -10.09 13.56
CA MET A 121 -7.59 -8.88 12.77
C MET A 121 -6.23 -8.30 12.39
N HIS A 122 -6.12 -7.81 11.18
CA HIS A 122 -4.92 -7.17 10.65
C HIS A 122 -5.22 -5.78 10.13
N LEU A 123 -4.35 -4.84 10.48
CA LEU A 123 -4.24 -3.54 9.84
C LEU A 123 -3.19 -3.65 8.74
N THR A 124 -3.56 -3.42 7.49
CA THR A 124 -2.64 -3.56 6.36
C THR A 124 -2.63 -2.30 5.50
N LEU A 125 -1.45 -1.70 5.38
CA LEU A 125 -1.16 -0.64 4.43
C LEU A 125 -0.65 -1.25 3.13
N PHE A 126 -1.30 -0.94 2.02
CA PHE A 126 -0.81 -1.21 0.67
C PHE A 126 -0.44 0.10 -0.01
N GLY A 127 0.63 0.08 -0.78
CA GLY A 127 1.02 1.20 -1.60
C GLY A 127 1.61 0.79 -2.93
N SER A 128 1.54 1.72 -3.88
CA SER A 128 2.19 1.57 -5.19
C SER A 128 2.80 2.89 -5.64
N HIS A 129 3.91 2.79 -6.35
CA HIS A 129 4.59 3.95 -6.94
C HIS A 129 4.62 3.90 -8.47
N ASP A 130 3.95 2.92 -9.06
CA ASP A 130 3.85 2.71 -10.51
C ASP A 130 2.67 3.42 -11.17
N GLY A 131 1.85 4.12 -10.38
CA GLY A 131 0.64 4.79 -10.84
C GLY A 131 -0.59 3.88 -10.96
N SER A 132 -0.48 2.58 -10.63
CA SER A 132 -1.59 1.62 -10.76
C SER A 132 -2.66 1.75 -9.67
N SER A 133 -2.29 2.26 -8.49
CA SER A 133 -3.23 2.42 -7.36
C SER A 133 -2.81 3.54 -6.41
N SER A 134 -3.78 4.02 -5.63
CA SER A 134 -3.54 4.84 -4.44
C SER A 134 -2.97 4.00 -3.32
N ASN A 135 -2.26 4.62 -2.38
CA ASN A 135 -1.96 3.97 -1.12
C ASN A 135 -3.25 3.81 -0.32
N SER A 136 -3.40 2.71 0.40
CA SER A 136 -4.64 2.42 1.13
C SER A 136 -4.40 1.60 2.39
N LEU A 137 -5.10 1.97 3.46
CA LEU A 137 -5.11 1.29 4.74
C LEU A 137 -6.39 0.48 4.88
N HIS A 138 -6.25 -0.76 5.29
CA HIS A 138 -7.35 -1.72 5.41
C HIS A 138 -7.33 -2.39 6.77
N ILE A 139 -8.51 -2.66 7.34
CA ILE A 139 -8.67 -3.57 8.48
C ILE A 139 -9.52 -4.76 8.07
N GLY A 140 -9.12 -5.95 8.49
CA GLY A 140 -9.87 -7.17 8.22
C GLY A 140 -9.23 -8.42 8.82
N PRO A 141 -9.97 -9.54 8.84
CA PRO A 141 -9.51 -10.80 9.42
C PRO A 141 -8.50 -11.55 8.54
N THR A 142 -8.20 -11.04 7.37
CA THR A 142 -7.33 -11.73 6.41
C THR A 142 -5.88 -11.34 6.60
N ARG A 143 -5.05 -12.32 6.88
CA ARG A 143 -3.60 -12.19 6.95
C ARG A 143 -2.97 -12.18 5.55
N LEU A 144 -2.00 -11.28 5.33
CA LEU A 144 -1.26 -11.24 4.08
C LEU A 144 -0.11 -12.24 4.09
N ASP A 145 -0.30 -13.38 3.44
CA ASP A 145 0.74 -14.41 3.30
C ASP A 145 1.39 -14.44 1.90
N CYS A 146 0.71 -13.98 0.88
CA CYS A 146 1.23 -13.90 -0.49
C CYS A 146 0.60 -12.74 -1.30
N GLY A 147 1.20 -12.42 -2.46
CA GLY A 147 0.71 -11.32 -3.32
C GLY A 147 -0.73 -11.50 -3.82
N ASN A 148 -1.23 -12.74 -3.95
CA ASN A 148 -2.62 -12.99 -4.32
C ASN A 148 -3.60 -12.60 -3.22
N MET A 149 -3.22 -12.73 -1.95
CA MET A 149 -4.04 -12.32 -0.81
C MET A 149 -4.32 -10.82 -0.79
N GLN A 150 -3.43 -10.00 -1.36
CA GLN A 150 -3.67 -8.56 -1.48
C GLN A 150 -4.98 -8.26 -2.21
N ARG A 151 -5.26 -8.95 -3.33
CA ARG A 151 -6.49 -8.74 -4.10
C ARG A 151 -7.71 -9.11 -3.30
N ILE A 152 -7.63 -10.17 -2.50
CA ILE A 152 -8.70 -10.64 -1.61
C ILE A 152 -8.95 -9.61 -0.50
N ILE A 153 -7.89 -9.11 0.15
CA ILE A 153 -7.99 -8.10 1.20
C ILE A 153 -8.62 -6.82 0.64
N ILE A 154 -8.13 -6.33 -0.51
CA ILE A 154 -8.65 -5.10 -1.13
C ILE A 154 -10.10 -5.25 -1.57
N ALA A 155 -10.48 -6.39 -2.14
CA ALA A 155 -11.84 -6.65 -2.60
C ALA A 155 -12.82 -6.89 -1.46
N GLY A 156 -12.39 -7.54 -0.38
CA GLY A 156 -13.20 -7.87 0.80
C GLY A 156 -13.27 -6.77 1.85
N ALA A 157 -12.42 -5.74 1.77
CA ALA A 157 -12.37 -4.69 2.77
C ALA A 157 -13.59 -3.78 2.70
N LYS A 158 -14.46 -3.89 3.69
CA LYS A 158 -15.59 -2.96 3.89
C LYS A 158 -15.12 -1.59 4.40
N HIS A 159 -13.99 -1.57 5.10
CA HIS A 159 -13.38 -0.37 5.65
C HIS A 159 -11.98 -0.19 5.08
N LYS A 160 -11.85 0.83 4.25
CA LYS A 160 -10.55 1.25 3.73
C LYS A 160 -10.46 2.77 3.67
N VAL A 161 -9.30 3.27 4.00
CA VAL A 161 -8.95 4.67 3.77
C VAL A 161 -7.90 4.75 2.67
N SER A 162 -8.15 5.58 1.66
CA SER A 162 -7.26 5.74 0.52
C SER A 162 -6.57 7.09 0.53
N VAL A 163 -5.26 7.08 0.30
CA VAL A 163 -4.41 8.26 0.17
C VAL A 163 -3.90 8.32 -1.27
N PRO A 164 -4.50 9.16 -2.12
CA PRO A 164 -4.08 9.28 -3.51
C PRO A 164 -2.74 10.02 -3.61
N HIS A 165 -2.00 9.75 -4.69
CA HIS A 165 -0.73 10.42 -5.00
C HIS A 165 -0.97 11.82 -5.61
N THR A 166 -1.42 12.74 -4.76
CA THR A 166 -1.72 14.14 -5.13
C THR A 166 -1.09 15.11 -4.16
N ALA A 167 -1.04 16.39 -4.51
CA ALA A 167 -0.51 17.44 -3.62
C ALA A 167 -1.20 17.52 -2.25
N SER A 168 -2.45 17.01 -2.13
CA SER A 168 -3.20 16.97 -0.87
C SER A 168 -2.97 15.69 -0.05
N ALA A 169 -2.13 14.77 -0.50
CA ALA A 169 -1.90 13.48 0.16
C ALA A 169 -1.47 13.62 1.63
N LEU A 170 -0.55 14.55 1.92
CA LEU A 170 -0.08 14.78 3.30
C LEU A 170 -1.20 15.27 4.22
N LYS A 171 -2.14 16.08 3.71
CA LYS A 171 -3.32 16.51 4.50
C LYS A 171 -4.22 15.31 4.81
N LYS A 172 -4.38 14.40 3.86
CA LYS A 172 -5.14 13.16 4.09
C LYS A 172 -4.49 12.24 5.10
N LEU A 173 -3.16 12.20 5.19
CA LEU A 173 -2.47 11.44 6.24
C LEU A 173 -2.78 11.95 7.64
N VAL A 174 -2.87 13.27 7.82
CA VAL A 174 -3.29 13.85 9.10
C VAL A 174 -4.73 13.46 9.45
N THR A 175 -5.63 13.46 8.46
CA THR A 175 -7.01 13.01 8.65
C THR A 175 -7.06 11.51 8.98
N LEU A 176 -6.20 10.69 8.36
CA LEU A 176 -6.09 9.25 8.60
C LEU A 176 -5.75 8.94 10.07
N GLU A 177 -4.97 9.76 10.73
CA GLU A 177 -4.68 9.61 12.16
C GLU A 177 -5.98 9.65 13.01
N HIS A 178 -6.92 10.51 12.64
CA HIS A 178 -8.23 10.58 13.30
C HIS A 178 -9.18 9.46 12.88
N GLU A 179 -9.08 8.99 11.64
CA GLU A 179 -9.91 7.92 11.10
C GLU A 179 -9.50 6.54 11.63
N LEU A 180 -8.30 6.37 12.18
CA LEU A 180 -7.84 5.12 12.81
C LEU A 180 -8.77 4.68 13.94
N ALA A 181 -9.24 5.59 14.79
CA ALA A 181 -10.17 5.27 15.87
C ALA A 181 -11.46 4.63 15.32
N VAL A 182 -12.01 5.18 14.23
CA VAL A 182 -13.19 4.63 13.56
C VAL A 182 -12.93 3.24 12.98
N LEU A 183 -11.71 3.00 12.47
CA LEU A 183 -11.31 1.69 11.97
C LEU A 183 -11.20 0.63 13.09
N PHE A 184 -10.76 1.04 14.28
CA PHE A 184 -10.68 0.12 15.44
C PHE A 184 -12.06 -0.18 16.03
N ASP A 185 -12.97 0.79 16.09
CA ASP A 185 -14.37 0.57 16.49
C ASP A 185 -15.07 -0.46 15.61
N TRP A 186 -14.64 -0.57 14.35
CA TRP A 186 -15.19 -1.56 13.42
C TRP A 186 -14.83 -3.00 13.79
N GLN A 187 -13.70 -3.26 14.45
CA GLN A 187 -13.34 -4.60 14.92
C GLN A 187 -14.44 -5.15 15.85
N ASP A 188 -14.86 -4.35 16.82
CA ASP A 188 -15.91 -4.72 17.78
C ASP A 188 -17.28 -4.86 17.09
N ALA A 189 -17.56 -4.01 16.09
CA ALA A 189 -18.78 -4.09 15.31
C ALA A 189 -18.81 -5.36 14.43
N PHE A 190 -17.68 -5.76 13.87
CA PHE A 190 -17.56 -6.99 13.08
C PHE A 190 -17.86 -8.23 13.93
N GLU A 191 -17.30 -8.32 15.13
CA GLU A 191 -17.53 -9.44 16.04
C GLU A 191 -19.01 -9.57 16.39
N ARG A 192 -19.64 -8.47 16.82
CA ARG A 192 -21.09 -8.45 17.12
C ARG A 192 -21.96 -8.85 15.93
N GLU A 193 -21.65 -8.38 14.73
CA GLU A 193 -22.43 -8.69 13.53
C GLU A 193 -22.25 -10.14 13.09
N ALA A 194 -21.02 -10.68 13.17
CA ALA A 194 -20.74 -12.08 12.87
C ALA A 194 -21.49 -13.03 13.83
N GLU A 195 -21.51 -12.73 15.12
CA GLU A 195 -22.28 -13.49 16.09
C GLU A 195 -23.79 -13.38 15.85
N ARG A 196 -24.29 -12.19 15.51
CA ARG A 196 -25.71 -11.99 15.14
C ARG A 196 -26.10 -12.85 13.95
N MET A 197 -25.29 -12.90 12.90
CA MET A 197 -25.55 -13.71 11.70
C MET A 197 -25.61 -15.21 12.00
N LEU A 198 -24.72 -15.70 12.86
CA LEU A 198 -24.73 -17.11 13.28
C LEU A 198 -25.96 -17.50 14.09
N ASN A 199 -26.47 -16.60 14.91
CA ASN A 199 -27.65 -16.84 15.78
C ASN A 199 -28.97 -16.52 15.09
N THR A 200 -28.96 -16.09 13.81
CA THR A 200 -30.17 -15.85 13.04
C THR A 200 -30.62 -17.15 12.37
N PRO A 201 -31.80 -17.72 12.70
CA PRO A 201 -32.29 -18.93 12.03
C PRO A 201 -32.52 -18.65 10.54
N LEU A 202 -32.19 -19.62 9.71
CA LEU A 202 -32.45 -19.62 8.26
C LEU A 202 -33.93 -19.81 8.00
#